data_77572b51275a6ae9ef424553b03cef6a
#
_entry.id   77572b51275a6ae9ef424553b03cef6a
#
_cell.length_a   1.000
_cell.length_b   1.000
_cell.length_c   1.000
_cell.angle_alpha   90.00
_cell.angle_beta   90.00
_cell.angle_gamma   90.00
#
_symmetry.space_group_name_H-M   'P 1'
#
loop_
_entity.id
_entity.type
_entity.pdbx_description
1 polymer ?
#
loop_
_entity_poly.entity_id
_entity_poly.type
_entity_poly.pdbx_seq_one_letter_code
_entity_poly.pdbx_strand_id
1 'polypeptide(L)'
;ATPLIDVELFRRPAFTWAIAATVLAIFALAGLLYFFSQYLQLVRGYSTLQAGLTELPTSLASLVVVVVVAAAVRRLGNGRALGSALLMAAVGLVVVALGESYGGIVVICVGLLVIGAGIGLAFTVSTGAVLGAVPADRSGAASAISETGLELGVALGIAVLGTIQDVGYRLLLGPAPSSLPQRVAEAAEQSLATLAGAIDPSDPGQAELMVQAREAFTRAMQATAVIAAVILLGAGIMAARRVPATSEMSEETA
;
A
#
# COMPACT_ATOMS: atom_id res chain seq x y z
N ALA A 1 -26.49 -19.83 -20.50
CA ALA A 1 -25.17 -19.19 -20.40
C ALA A 1 -24.89 -18.97 -18.94
N THR A 2 -23.92 -19.67 -18.37
CA THR A 2 -23.40 -19.40 -17.02
C THR A 2 -22.72 -18.05 -17.06
N PRO A 3 -23.09 -17.09 -16.17
CA PRO A 3 -22.42 -15.81 -16.14
C PRO A 3 -20.94 -16.02 -15.78
N LEU A 4 -20.05 -15.33 -16.49
CA LEU A 4 -18.59 -15.36 -16.26
C LEU A 4 -18.21 -14.91 -14.84
N ILE A 5 -19.03 -14.05 -14.24
CA ILE A 5 -18.87 -13.58 -12.85
C ILE A 5 -20.12 -14.00 -12.07
N ASP A 6 -19.92 -14.81 -11.04
CA ASP A 6 -21.01 -15.22 -10.15
C ASP A 6 -21.27 -14.11 -9.11
N VAL A 7 -22.14 -13.17 -9.48
CA VAL A 7 -22.51 -12.01 -8.65
C VAL A 7 -23.18 -12.45 -7.34
N GLU A 8 -23.70 -13.67 -7.28
CA GLU A 8 -24.34 -14.23 -6.07
C GLU A 8 -23.31 -14.40 -4.93
N LEU A 9 -22.03 -14.62 -5.25
CA LEU A 9 -20.97 -14.70 -4.24
C LEU A 9 -20.83 -13.41 -3.42
N PHE A 10 -21.08 -12.25 -4.02
CA PHE A 10 -21.06 -10.96 -3.32
C PHE A 10 -22.22 -10.76 -2.33
N ARG A 11 -23.23 -11.62 -2.35
CA ARG A 11 -24.29 -11.61 -1.34
C ARG A 11 -23.83 -12.21 -0.01
N ARG A 12 -22.68 -12.91 0.00
CA ARG A 12 -22.07 -13.49 1.21
C ARG A 12 -21.15 -12.46 1.88
N PRO A 13 -21.48 -11.97 3.09
CA PRO A 13 -20.69 -10.91 3.74
C PRO A 13 -19.22 -11.31 3.94
N ALA A 14 -18.95 -12.57 4.34
CA ALA A 14 -17.60 -13.07 4.53
C ALA A 14 -16.75 -12.93 3.25
N PHE A 15 -17.30 -13.31 2.11
CA PHE A 15 -16.65 -13.20 0.80
C PHE A 15 -16.37 -11.75 0.43
N THR A 16 -17.39 -10.90 0.46
CA THR A 16 -17.31 -9.50 0.04
C THR A 16 -16.32 -8.71 0.88
N TRP A 17 -16.39 -8.85 2.20
CA TRP A 17 -15.49 -8.11 3.08
C TRP A 17 -14.06 -8.63 3.07
N ALA A 18 -13.85 -9.95 2.84
CA ALA A 18 -12.52 -10.49 2.69
C ALA A 18 -11.85 -9.96 1.41
N ILE A 19 -12.56 -9.97 0.27
CA ILE A 19 -12.06 -9.39 -0.99
C ILE A 19 -11.79 -7.89 -0.83
N ALA A 20 -12.75 -7.14 -0.29
CA ALA A 20 -12.58 -5.69 -0.11
C ALA A 20 -11.36 -5.36 0.77
N ALA A 21 -11.13 -6.12 1.84
CA ALA A 21 -9.97 -5.94 2.70
C ALA A 21 -8.65 -6.23 1.97
N THR A 22 -8.61 -7.27 1.14
CA THR A 22 -7.42 -7.60 0.32
C THR A 22 -7.15 -6.55 -0.73
N VAL A 23 -8.19 -6.10 -1.45
CA VAL A 23 -8.08 -5.03 -2.45
C VAL A 23 -7.53 -3.74 -1.81
N LEU A 24 -8.03 -3.36 -0.64
CA LEU A 24 -7.54 -2.16 0.06
C LEU A 24 -6.12 -2.34 0.62
N ALA A 25 -5.75 -3.55 1.05
CA ALA A 25 -4.39 -3.86 1.46
C ALA A 25 -3.39 -3.70 0.30
N ILE A 26 -3.71 -4.29 -0.86
CA ILE A 26 -2.84 -4.21 -2.03
C ILE A 26 -2.84 -2.80 -2.65
N PHE A 27 -3.98 -2.09 -2.62
CA PHE A 27 -4.10 -0.69 -3.00
C PHE A 27 -3.08 0.18 -2.23
N ALA A 28 -3.04 0.05 -0.92
CA ALA A 28 -2.13 0.83 -0.09
C ALA A 28 -0.66 0.43 -0.32
N LEU A 29 -0.38 -0.88 -0.45
CA LEU A 29 0.97 -1.38 -0.70
C LEU A 29 1.52 -0.93 -2.05
N ALA A 30 0.75 -1.12 -3.12
CA ALA A 30 1.19 -0.81 -4.48
C ALA A 30 1.44 0.70 -4.65
N GLY A 31 0.55 1.54 -4.12
CA GLY A 31 0.74 2.98 -4.13
C GLY A 31 1.96 3.43 -3.33
N LEU A 32 2.18 2.83 -2.14
CA LEU A 32 3.36 3.16 -1.34
C LEU A 32 4.65 2.74 -2.06
N LEU A 33 4.80 1.46 -2.45
CA LEU A 33 6.06 0.94 -3.00
C LEU A 33 6.48 1.66 -4.27
N TYR A 34 5.52 2.05 -5.12
CA TYR A 34 5.82 2.79 -6.36
C TYR A 34 6.54 4.11 -6.08
N PHE A 35 6.06 4.92 -5.13
CA PHE A 35 6.67 6.20 -4.79
C PHE A 35 7.85 6.05 -3.83
N PHE A 36 7.85 5.01 -3.02
CA PHE A 36 8.93 4.74 -2.08
C PHE A 36 10.24 4.42 -2.79
N SER A 37 10.18 3.64 -3.87
CA SER A 37 11.36 3.39 -4.73
C SER A 37 11.91 4.68 -5.34
N GLN A 38 11.04 5.59 -5.79
CA GLN A 38 11.45 6.92 -6.27
C GLN A 38 12.07 7.77 -5.14
N TYR A 39 11.48 7.76 -3.96
CA TYR A 39 12.02 8.45 -2.78
C TYR A 39 13.45 7.98 -2.46
N LEU A 40 13.69 6.68 -2.42
CA LEU A 40 15.01 6.14 -2.13
C LEU A 40 16.04 6.58 -3.17
N GLN A 41 15.68 6.60 -4.45
CA GLN A 41 16.59 6.92 -5.54
C GLN A 41 16.78 8.44 -5.72
N LEU A 42 15.70 9.23 -5.76
CA LEU A 42 15.75 10.65 -6.10
C LEU A 42 16.00 11.56 -4.89
N VAL A 43 15.50 11.18 -3.71
CA VAL A 43 15.67 11.96 -2.47
C VAL A 43 16.88 11.49 -1.68
N ARG A 44 17.00 10.17 -1.46
CA ARG A 44 18.09 9.58 -0.65
C ARG A 44 19.36 9.31 -1.47
N GLY A 45 19.29 9.37 -2.80
CA GLY A 45 20.43 9.14 -3.68
C GLY A 45 20.88 7.67 -3.73
N TYR A 46 20.01 6.72 -3.39
CA TYR A 46 20.33 5.29 -3.41
C TYR A 46 20.39 4.79 -4.85
N SER A 47 21.29 3.85 -5.13
CA SER A 47 21.25 3.09 -6.36
C SER A 47 20.02 2.20 -6.41
N THR A 48 19.62 1.75 -7.61
CA THR A 48 18.48 0.83 -7.80
C THR A 48 18.63 -0.45 -6.94
N LEU A 49 19.86 -0.97 -6.82
CA LEU A 49 20.12 -2.14 -5.98
C LEU A 49 19.91 -1.83 -4.49
N GLN A 50 20.39 -0.68 -4.00
CA GLN A 50 20.22 -0.26 -2.61
C GLN A 50 18.73 -0.01 -2.29
N ALA A 51 17.98 0.59 -3.21
CA ALA A 51 16.54 0.77 -3.08
C ALA A 51 15.83 -0.59 -2.95
N GLY A 52 16.08 -1.53 -3.87
CA GLY A 52 15.51 -2.88 -3.80
C GLY A 52 15.89 -3.66 -2.53
N LEU A 53 17.14 -3.55 -2.05
CA LEU A 53 17.56 -4.16 -0.79
C LEU A 53 16.85 -3.55 0.42
N THR A 54 16.54 -2.24 0.38
CA THR A 54 15.80 -1.55 1.43
C THR A 54 14.33 -2.03 1.51
N GLU A 55 13.76 -2.49 0.40
CA GLU A 55 12.39 -3.02 0.33
C GLU A 55 12.28 -4.50 0.74
N LEU A 56 13.38 -5.26 0.77
CA LEU A 56 13.41 -6.68 1.15
C LEU A 56 12.74 -7.00 2.50
N PRO A 57 12.85 -6.17 3.55
CA PRO A 57 12.17 -6.41 4.82
C PRO A 57 10.67 -6.66 4.67
N THR A 58 9.99 -5.96 3.74
CA THR A 58 8.56 -6.14 3.47
C THR A 58 8.25 -7.56 2.98
N SER A 59 9.03 -8.04 2.01
CA SER A 59 8.84 -9.38 1.43
C SER A 59 9.20 -10.49 2.42
N LEU A 60 10.29 -10.33 3.17
CA LEU A 60 10.70 -11.32 4.18
C LEU A 60 9.66 -11.42 5.32
N ALA A 61 9.14 -10.29 5.79
CA ALA A 61 8.13 -10.28 6.84
C ALA A 61 6.83 -10.95 6.38
N SER A 62 6.40 -10.74 5.14
CA SER A 62 5.21 -11.38 4.57
C SER A 62 5.34 -12.90 4.46
N LEU A 63 6.54 -13.41 4.19
CA LEU A 63 6.82 -14.84 4.18
C LEU A 63 6.83 -15.45 5.59
N VAL A 64 7.50 -14.78 6.54
CA VAL A 64 7.62 -15.27 7.92
C VAL A 64 6.28 -15.30 8.63
N VAL A 65 5.40 -14.35 8.37
CA VAL A 65 4.10 -14.24 9.04
C VAL A 65 3.18 -15.44 8.73
N VAL A 66 3.37 -16.12 7.61
CA VAL A 66 2.59 -17.33 7.25
C VAL A 66 2.65 -18.39 8.34
N VAL A 67 3.78 -18.50 9.06
CA VAL A 67 3.94 -19.46 10.17
C VAL A 67 3.00 -19.15 11.35
N VAL A 68 2.67 -17.88 11.57
CA VAL A 68 1.83 -17.46 12.71
C VAL A 68 0.35 -17.27 12.36
N VAL A 69 0.00 -17.27 11.07
CA VAL A 69 -1.38 -17.05 10.59
C VAL A 69 -2.37 -18.03 11.26
N ALA A 70 -2.04 -19.33 11.27
CA ALA A 70 -2.91 -20.34 11.86
C ALA A 70 -3.18 -20.09 13.35
N ALA A 71 -2.19 -19.59 14.09
CA ALA A 71 -2.35 -19.22 15.49
C ALA A 71 -3.19 -17.96 15.65
N ALA A 72 -3.03 -16.97 14.78
CA ALA A 72 -3.81 -15.75 14.78
C ALA A 72 -5.30 -16.04 14.50
N VAL A 73 -5.59 -16.81 13.46
CA VAL A 73 -6.97 -17.19 13.09
C VAL A 73 -7.63 -18.03 14.19
N ARG A 74 -6.93 -19.01 14.79
CA ARG A 74 -7.49 -19.81 15.88
C ARG A 74 -7.83 -18.99 17.13
N ARG A 75 -7.02 -17.94 17.43
CA ARG A 75 -7.23 -17.13 18.64
C ARG A 75 -8.21 -16.00 18.45
N LEU A 76 -8.23 -15.39 17.29
CA LEU A 76 -8.98 -14.15 17.02
C LEU A 76 -10.22 -14.37 16.14
N GLY A 77 -10.26 -15.47 15.39
CA GLY A 77 -11.19 -15.67 14.29
C GLY A 77 -10.79 -14.87 13.03
N ASN A 78 -11.38 -15.20 11.87
CA ASN A 78 -11.02 -14.60 10.59
C ASN A 78 -11.16 -13.07 10.57
N GLY A 79 -12.29 -12.54 11.05
CA GLY A 79 -12.56 -11.10 11.00
C GLY A 79 -11.59 -10.25 11.82
N ARG A 80 -11.33 -10.65 13.07
CA ARG A 80 -10.39 -9.94 13.94
C ARG A 80 -8.94 -10.14 13.49
N ALA A 81 -8.58 -11.31 12.98
CA ALA A 81 -7.26 -11.57 12.41
C ALA A 81 -7.01 -10.66 11.19
N LEU A 82 -7.98 -10.56 10.29
CA LEU A 82 -7.92 -9.67 9.12
C LEU A 82 -7.87 -8.19 9.54
N GLY A 83 -8.71 -7.81 10.51
CA GLY A 83 -8.72 -6.45 11.06
C GLY A 83 -7.39 -6.07 11.70
N SER A 84 -6.78 -6.96 12.50
CA SER A 84 -5.47 -6.73 13.12
C SER A 84 -4.34 -6.66 12.08
N ALA A 85 -4.44 -7.42 11.01
CA ALA A 85 -3.50 -7.41 9.89
C ALA A 85 -3.47 -6.05 9.18
N LEU A 86 -4.65 -5.52 8.83
CA LEU A 86 -4.76 -4.19 8.21
C LEU A 86 -4.35 -3.06 9.15
N LEU A 87 -4.67 -3.17 10.44
CA LEU A 87 -4.23 -2.23 11.46
C LEU A 87 -2.70 -2.23 11.57
N MET A 88 -2.08 -3.40 11.56
CA MET A 88 -0.63 -3.53 11.58
C MET A 88 0.02 -2.88 10.36
N ALA A 89 -0.54 -3.09 9.16
CA ALA A 89 -0.08 -2.42 7.94
C ALA A 89 -0.25 -0.89 8.03
N ALA A 90 -1.36 -0.41 8.57
CA ALA A 90 -1.59 1.03 8.79
C ALA A 90 -0.55 1.65 9.74
N VAL A 91 -0.25 0.97 10.84
CA VAL A 91 0.82 1.39 11.79
C VAL A 91 2.17 1.42 11.09
N GLY A 92 2.49 0.40 10.28
CA GLY A 92 3.74 0.36 9.51
C GLY A 92 3.88 1.54 8.54
N LEU A 93 2.79 1.95 7.86
CA LEU A 93 2.77 3.15 7.00
C LEU A 93 3.11 4.42 7.76
N VAL A 94 2.53 4.60 8.95
CA VAL A 94 2.84 5.75 9.82
C VAL A 94 4.29 5.71 10.27
N VAL A 95 4.83 4.53 10.63
CA VAL A 95 6.24 4.37 11.02
C VAL A 95 7.18 4.71 9.87
N VAL A 96 6.87 4.32 8.62
CA VAL A 96 7.63 4.72 7.42
C VAL A 96 7.62 6.24 7.26
N ALA A 97 6.45 6.87 7.31
CA ALA A 97 6.32 8.33 7.19
C ALA A 97 7.13 9.08 8.27
N LEU A 98 7.16 8.58 9.52
CA LEU A 98 8.00 9.13 10.58
C LEU A 98 9.50 8.93 10.29
N GLY A 99 9.88 7.77 9.76
CA GLY A 99 11.28 7.47 9.36
C GLY A 99 11.79 8.40 8.26
N GLU A 100 10.92 8.79 7.33
CA GLU A 100 11.22 9.78 6.30
C GLU A 100 11.50 11.17 6.89
N SER A 101 10.76 11.57 7.93
CA SER A 101 10.93 12.86 8.63
C SER A 101 12.24 12.94 9.39
N TYR A 102 12.58 11.90 10.14
CA TYR A 102 13.73 11.89 11.07
C TYR A 102 15.00 11.28 10.45
N GLY A 103 14.97 10.92 9.16
CA GLY A 103 16.13 10.47 8.41
C GLY A 103 16.65 9.07 8.74
N GLY A 104 15.96 8.32 9.58
CA GLY A 104 16.41 7.03 10.08
C GLY A 104 16.04 5.85 9.17
N ILE A 105 17.02 5.31 8.37
CA ILE A 105 16.77 4.12 7.54
C ILE A 105 16.31 2.92 8.37
N VAL A 106 16.78 2.80 9.61
CA VAL A 106 16.36 1.72 10.51
C VAL A 106 14.87 1.81 10.84
N VAL A 107 14.36 3.03 11.10
CA VAL A 107 12.92 3.25 11.35
C VAL A 107 12.09 2.89 10.13
N ILE A 108 12.56 3.28 8.95
CA ILE A 108 11.92 2.91 7.67
C ILE A 108 11.88 1.39 7.52
N CYS A 109 12.99 0.69 7.73
CA CYS A 109 13.05 -0.78 7.64
C CYS A 109 12.10 -1.46 8.65
N VAL A 110 12.01 -0.94 9.88
CA VAL A 110 11.04 -1.42 10.87
C VAL A 110 9.61 -1.21 10.38
N GLY A 111 9.28 -0.04 9.83
CA GLY A 111 7.98 0.23 9.23
C GLY A 111 7.66 -0.74 8.09
N LEU A 112 8.61 -1.00 7.21
CA LEU A 112 8.48 -1.96 6.09
C LEU A 112 8.27 -3.39 6.58
N LEU A 113 8.96 -3.83 7.64
CA LEU A 113 8.73 -5.12 8.29
C LEU A 113 7.28 -5.23 8.81
N VAL A 114 6.79 -4.19 9.48
CA VAL A 114 5.44 -4.15 10.02
C VAL A 114 4.38 -4.15 8.91
N ILE A 115 4.61 -3.40 7.83
CA ILE A 115 3.75 -3.41 6.63
C ILE A 115 3.71 -4.82 6.03
N GLY A 116 4.87 -5.42 5.77
CA GLY A 116 4.98 -6.74 5.16
C GLY A 116 4.29 -7.82 5.99
N ALA A 117 4.48 -7.81 7.31
CA ALA A 117 3.81 -8.74 8.21
C ALA A 117 2.28 -8.54 8.21
N GLY A 118 1.81 -7.28 8.24
CA GLY A 118 0.38 -6.95 8.16
C GLY A 118 -0.25 -7.42 6.85
N ILE A 119 0.37 -7.11 5.73
CA ILE A 119 -0.16 -7.46 4.40
C ILE A 119 -0.09 -8.97 4.14
N GLY A 120 1.01 -9.63 4.53
CA GLY A 120 1.11 -11.10 4.43
C GLY A 120 0.04 -11.82 5.25
N LEU A 121 -0.23 -11.35 6.47
CA LEU A 121 -1.30 -11.85 7.30
C LEU A 121 -2.67 -11.60 6.65
N ALA A 122 -2.94 -10.38 6.18
CA ALA A 122 -4.21 -10.02 5.53
C ALA A 122 -4.46 -10.88 4.30
N PHE A 123 -3.46 -11.06 3.44
CA PHE A 123 -3.55 -11.85 2.23
C PHE A 123 -3.88 -13.32 2.53
N THR A 124 -3.16 -13.93 3.48
CA THR A 124 -3.36 -15.35 3.82
C THR A 124 -4.72 -15.59 4.48
N VAL A 125 -5.12 -14.75 5.43
CA VAL A 125 -6.44 -14.86 6.11
C VAL A 125 -7.57 -14.63 5.12
N SER A 126 -7.43 -13.64 4.23
CA SER A 126 -8.46 -13.31 3.24
C SER A 126 -8.64 -14.43 2.21
N THR A 127 -7.55 -14.99 1.66
CA THR A 127 -7.60 -16.13 0.73
C THR A 127 -8.31 -17.31 1.38
N GLY A 128 -7.99 -17.65 2.64
CA GLY A 128 -8.68 -18.68 3.40
C GLY A 128 -10.18 -18.39 3.60
N ALA A 129 -10.53 -17.14 3.90
CA ALA A 129 -11.92 -16.73 4.10
C ALA A 129 -12.72 -16.73 2.79
N VAL A 130 -12.11 -16.31 1.68
CA VAL A 130 -12.72 -16.34 0.34
C VAL A 130 -13.02 -17.77 -0.09
N LEU A 131 -12.04 -18.67 0.00
CA LEU A 131 -12.20 -20.07 -0.40
C LEU A 131 -13.15 -20.84 0.54
N GLY A 132 -13.12 -20.54 1.83
CA GLY A 132 -14.03 -21.14 2.81
C GLY A 132 -15.47 -20.63 2.71
N ALA A 133 -15.72 -19.49 2.08
CA ALA A 133 -17.07 -18.93 1.91
C ALA A 133 -17.83 -19.49 0.69
N VAL A 134 -17.19 -20.31 -0.15
CA VAL A 134 -17.78 -20.81 -1.39
C VAL A 134 -17.74 -22.34 -1.46
N PRO A 135 -18.72 -22.99 -2.13
CA PRO A 135 -18.68 -24.42 -2.42
C PRO A 135 -17.48 -24.77 -3.30
N ALA A 136 -16.98 -26.01 -3.19
CA ALA A 136 -15.79 -26.46 -3.90
C ALA A 136 -15.89 -26.35 -5.43
N ASP A 137 -17.07 -26.54 -5.99
CA ASP A 137 -17.37 -26.40 -7.42
C ASP A 137 -17.30 -24.94 -7.92
N ARG A 138 -17.39 -23.95 -7.02
CA ARG A 138 -17.30 -22.51 -7.32
C ARG A 138 -15.95 -21.88 -6.93
N SER A 139 -15.01 -22.65 -6.39
CA SER A 139 -13.70 -22.16 -5.94
C SER A 139 -12.90 -21.48 -7.06
N GLY A 140 -12.99 -21.98 -8.29
CA GLY A 140 -12.33 -21.37 -9.46
C GLY A 140 -12.87 -19.97 -9.78
N ALA A 141 -14.20 -19.77 -9.71
CA ALA A 141 -14.80 -18.45 -9.91
C ALA A 141 -14.40 -17.47 -8.78
N ALA A 142 -14.39 -17.94 -7.53
CA ALA A 142 -13.97 -17.15 -6.39
C ALA A 142 -12.51 -16.71 -6.48
N SER A 143 -11.61 -17.58 -6.92
CA SER A 143 -10.20 -17.27 -7.15
C SER A 143 -10.02 -16.26 -8.29
N ALA A 144 -10.74 -16.39 -9.39
CA ALA A 144 -10.69 -15.46 -10.52
C ALA A 144 -11.17 -14.04 -10.11
N ILE A 145 -12.24 -13.95 -9.31
CA ILE A 145 -12.74 -12.68 -8.77
C ILE A 145 -11.70 -12.06 -7.82
N SER A 146 -11.08 -12.88 -6.96
CA SER A 146 -10.04 -12.41 -6.04
C SER A 146 -8.83 -11.86 -6.79
N GLU A 147 -8.35 -12.56 -7.82
CA GLU A 147 -7.22 -12.12 -8.64
C GLU A 147 -7.53 -10.83 -9.40
N THR A 148 -8.72 -10.74 -10.02
CA THR A 148 -9.16 -9.49 -10.64
C THR A 148 -9.24 -8.34 -9.64
N GLY A 149 -9.68 -8.62 -8.41
CA GLY A 149 -9.71 -7.65 -7.32
C GLY A 149 -8.30 -7.16 -6.95
N LEU A 150 -7.32 -8.06 -6.89
CA LEU A 150 -5.91 -7.70 -6.62
C LEU A 150 -5.37 -6.77 -7.71
N GLU A 151 -5.55 -7.10 -8.99
CA GLU A 151 -5.10 -6.27 -10.11
C GLU A 151 -5.76 -4.88 -10.10
N LEU A 152 -7.07 -4.83 -9.81
CA LEU A 152 -7.77 -3.55 -9.62
C LEU A 152 -7.22 -2.77 -8.43
N GLY A 153 -6.88 -3.46 -7.33
CA GLY A 153 -6.25 -2.84 -6.16
C GLY A 153 -4.92 -2.20 -6.49
N VAL A 154 -4.06 -2.89 -7.24
CA VAL A 154 -2.76 -2.36 -7.72
C VAL A 154 -2.99 -1.13 -8.59
N ALA A 155 -3.82 -1.25 -9.63
CA ALA A 155 -4.06 -0.16 -10.58
C ALA A 155 -4.65 1.09 -9.91
N LEU A 156 -5.67 0.91 -9.08
CA LEU A 156 -6.29 2.01 -8.33
C LEU A 156 -5.36 2.59 -7.28
N GLY A 157 -4.54 1.75 -6.62
CA GLY A 157 -3.56 2.20 -5.64
C GLY A 157 -2.54 3.15 -6.25
N ILE A 158 -1.93 2.76 -7.36
CA ILE A 158 -0.98 3.61 -8.08
C ILE A 158 -1.68 4.87 -8.62
N ALA A 159 -2.87 4.74 -9.21
CA ALA A 159 -3.56 5.88 -9.81
C ALA A 159 -4.02 6.91 -8.76
N VAL A 160 -4.69 6.47 -7.71
CA VAL A 160 -5.28 7.37 -6.71
C VAL A 160 -4.21 7.94 -5.78
N LEU A 161 -3.39 7.07 -5.16
CA LEU A 161 -2.31 7.52 -4.27
C LEU A 161 -1.25 8.29 -5.06
N GLY A 162 -1.01 7.92 -6.32
CA GLY A 162 -0.16 8.66 -7.24
C GLY A 162 -0.66 10.05 -7.53
N THR A 163 -1.94 10.20 -7.81
CA THR A 163 -2.53 11.53 -8.02
C THR A 163 -2.41 12.39 -6.75
N ILE A 164 -2.63 11.81 -5.57
CA ILE A 164 -2.47 12.52 -4.29
C ILE A 164 -1.02 12.96 -4.11
N GLN A 165 -0.07 12.09 -4.41
CA GLN A 165 1.36 12.37 -4.34
C GLN A 165 1.76 13.51 -5.30
N ASP A 166 1.35 13.43 -6.56
CA ASP A 166 1.70 14.42 -7.57
C ASP A 166 1.08 15.80 -7.29
N VAL A 167 -0.20 15.82 -6.89
CA VAL A 167 -0.87 17.06 -6.49
C VAL A 167 -0.22 17.64 -5.24
N GLY A 168 0.07 16.81 -4.23
CA GLY A 168 0.78 17.21 -3.02
C GLY A 168 2.15 17.79 -3.31
N TYR A 169 2.93 17.14 -4.16
CA TYR A 169 4.25 17.60 -4.61
C TYR A 169 4.18 19.00 -5.24
N ARG A 170 3.28 19.20 -6.22
CA ARG A 170 3.11 20.49 -6.91
C ARG A 170 2.65 21.60 -5.96
N LEU A 171 1.71 21.30 -5.07
CA LEU A 171 1.22 22.28 -4.09
C LEU A 171 2.29 22.70 -3.09
N LEU A 172 3.14 21.75 -2.66
CA LEU A 172 4.19 22.02 -1.67
C LEU A 172 5.44 22.66 -2.29
N LEU A 173 5.75 22.35 -3.54
CA LEU A 173 6.86 22.98 -4.27
C LEU A 173 6.53 24.44 -4.61
N GLY A 174 5.27 24.73 -4.98
CA GLY A 174 4.87 26.05 -5.46
C GLY A 174 5.47 26.38 -6.83
N PRO A 175 5.30 27.64 -7.29
CA PRO A 175 5.84 28.09 -8.57
C PRO A 175 7.35 28.18 -8.55
N ALA A 176 8.01 27.69 -9.61
CA ALA A 176 9.46 27.84 -9.77
C ALA A 176 9.86 29.32 -9.93
N PRO A 177 11.03 29.73 -9.38
CA PRO A 177 11.52 31.10 -9.53
C PRO A 177 11.64 31.50 -11.01
N SER A 178 11.19 32.71 -11.35
CA SER A 178 11.25 33.26 -12.73
C SER A 178 12.68 33.50 -13.25
N SER A 179 13.67 33.44 -12.37
CA SER A 179 15.09 33.53 -12.71
C SER A 179 15.67 32.26 -13.34
N LEU A 180 14.95 31.14 -13.24
CA LEU A 180 15.41 29.85 -13.77
C LEU A 180 15.01 29.67 -15.24
N PRO A 181 15.76 28.86 -16.00
CA PRO A 181 15.40 28.52 -17.38
C PRO A 181 14.01 27.88 -17.44
N GLN A 182 13.19 28.28 -18.42
CA GLN A 182 11.81 27.78 -18.57
C GLN A 182 11.74 26.25 -18.60
N ARG A 183 12.70 25.58 -19.23
CA ARG A 183 12.80 24.11 -19.28
C ARG A 183 12.90 23.50 -17.89
N VAL A 184 13.64 24.14 -16.97
CA VAL A 184 13.81 23.65 -15.58
C VAL A 184 12.54 23.87 -14.79
N ALA A 185 11.87 25.03 -14.97
CA ALA A 185 10.59 25.32 -14.34
C ALA A 185 9.51 24.32 -14.77
N GLU A 186 9.37 24.08 -16.07
CA GLU A 186 8.42 23.08 -16.61
C GLU A 186 8.71 21.65 -16.10
N ALA A 187 10.00 21.28 -16.02
CA ALA A 187 10.40 19.99 -15.48
C ALA A 187 10.04 19.83 -13.99
N ALA A 188 10.21 20.89 -13.20
CA ALA A 188 9.84 20.92 -11.79
C ALA A 188 8.32 20.75 -11.59
N GLU A 189 7.52 21.38 -12.43
CA GLU A 189 6.05 21.24 -12.39
C GLU A 189 5.57 19.83 -12.80
N GLN A 190 6.34 19.13 -13.64
CA GLN A 190 5.97 17.77 -14.06
C GLN A 190 6.20 16.74 -12.95
N SER A 191 7.43 16.61 -12.49
CA SER A 191 7.78 15.66 -11.41
C SER A 191 9.22 15.86 -10.93
N LEU A 192 9.52 15.34 -9.73
CA LEU A 192 10.89 15.29 -9.22
C LEU A 192 11.84 14.51 -10.13
N ALA A 193 11.36 13.43 -10.78
CA ALA A 193 12.17 12.62 -11.70
C ALA A 193 12.55 13.42 -12.95
N THR A 194 11.60 14.16 -13.53
CA THR A 194 11.84 15.02 -14.70
C THR A 194 12.81 16.15 -14.37
N LEU A 195 12.62 16.79 -13.20
CA LEU A 195 13.51 17.83 -12.70
C LEU A 195 14.95 17.29 -12.54
N ALA A 196 15.12 16.11 -11.92
CA ALA A 196 16.44 15.51 -11.72
C ALA A 196 17.21 15.27 -13.03
N GLY A 197 16.50 15.03 -14.14
CA GLY A 197 17.10 14.89 -15.47
C GLY A 197 17.34 16.22 -16.23
N ALA A 198 16.77 17.33 -15.74
CA ALA A 198 16.80 18.63 -16.43
C ALA A 198 17.75 19.65 -15.81
N ILE A 199 18.15 19.46 -14.54
CA ILE A 199 18.98 20.43 -13.80
C ILE A 199 20.46 20.32 -14.13
N ASP A 200 21.16 21.44 -13.99
CA ASP A 200 22.62 21.53 -13.87
C ASP A 200 22.99 21.68 -12.39
N PRO A 201 23.60 20.64 -11.77
CA PRO A 201 23.95 20.69 -10.35
C PRO A 201 25.00 21.76 -9.99
N SER A 202 25.71 22.31 -10.98
CA SER A 202 26.71 23.37 -10.77
C SER A 202 26.08 24.77 -10.68
N ASP A 203 24.82 24.93 -11.11
CA ASP A 203 24.05 26.17 -10.96
C ASP A 203 23.43 26.24 -9.55
N PRO A 204 23.79 27.23 -8.71
CA PRO A 204 23.29 27.33 -7.34
C PRO A 204 21.77 27.45 -7.25
N GLY A 205 21.11 28.16 -8.20
CA GLY A 205 19.66 28.34 -8.19
C GLY A 205 18.92 27.04 -8.53
N GLN A 206 19.45 26.24 -9.45
CA GLN A 206 18.88 24.94 -9.77
C GLN A 206 19.13 23.89 -8.69
N ALA A 207 20.31 23.95 -8.05
CA ALA A 207 20.62 23.10 -6.89
C ALA A 207 19.67 23.37 -5.70
N GLU A 208 19.37 24.65 -5.44
CA GLU A 208 18.41 25.03 -4.38
C GLU A 208 16.98 24.54 -4.74
N LEU A 209 16.54 24.70 -5.97
CA LEU A 209 15.24 24.17 -6.43
C LEU A 209 15.17 22.65 -6.24
N MET A 210 16.25 21.91 -6.50
CA MET A 210 16.28 20.46 -6.28
C MET A 210 16.12 20.10 -4.80
N VAL A 211 16.73 20.85 -3.89
CA VAL A 211 16.55 20.63 -2.44
C VAL A 211 15.08 20.83 -2.04
N GLN A 212 14.47 21.94 -2.49
CA GLN A 212 13.07 22.25 -2.25
C GLN A 212 12.13 21.18 -2.85
N ALA A 213 12.42 20.70 -4.05
CA ALA A 213 11.66 19.66 -4.72
C ALA A 213 11.72 18.31 -3.98
N ARG A 214 12.89 17.94 -3.47
CA ARG A 214 13.06 16.73 -2.64
C ARG A 214 12.27 16.83 -1.33
N GLU A 215 12.27 17.99 -0.71
CA GLU A 215 11.50 18.24 0.51
C GLU A 215 9.99 18.19 0.24
N ALA A 216 9.53 18.85 -0.83
CA ALA A 216 8.13 18.80 -1.26
C ALA A 216 7.68 17.37 -1.56
N PHE A 217 8.49 16.59 -2.26
CA PHE A 217 8.22 15.19 -2.56
C PHE A 217 8.10 14.35 -1.29
N THR A 218 9.03 14.51 -0.35
CA THR A 218 9.01 13.78 0.93
C THR A 218 7.77 14.10 1.75
N ARG A 219 7.41 15.38 1.87
CA ARG A 219 6.19 15.81 2.59
C ARG A 219 4.90 15.30 1.94
N ALA A 220 4.84 15.34 0.61
CA ALA A 220 3.71 14.78 -0.13
C ALA A 220 3.59 13.27 0.10
N MET A 221 4.71 12.53 0.11
CA MET A 221 4.75 11.10 0.36
C MET A 221 4.29 10.76 1.78
N GLN A 222 4.71 11.52 2.78
CA GLN A 222 4.22 11.37 4.15
C GLN A 222 2.70 11.55 4.25
N ALA A 223 2.16 12.59 3.62
CA ALA A 223 0.71 12.82 3.58
C ALA A 223 -0.03 11.66 2.89
N THR A 224 0.49 11.17 1.77
CA THR A 224 -0.06 10.04 1.04
C THR A 224 -0.03 8.75 1.88
N ALA A 225 1.07 8.49 2.60
CA ALA A 225 1.20 7.34 3.50
C ALA A 225 0.20 7.42 4.67
N VAL A 226 -0.02 8.61 5.24
CA VAL A 226 -1.03 8.82 6.29
C VAL A 226 -2.44 8.60 5.76
N ILE A 227 -2.76 9.08 4.57
CA ILE A 227 -4.08 8.85 3.94
C ILE A 227 -4.29 7.35 3.71
N ALA A 228 -3.30 6.64 3.17
CA ALA A 228 -3.35 5.20 3.00
C ALA A 228 -3.52 4.47 4.34
N ALA A 229 -2.84 4.91 5.40
CA ALA A 229 -2.97 4.35 6.75
C ALA A 229 -4.40 4.54 7.30
N VAL A 230 -5.03 5.70 7.09
CA VAL A 230 -6.42 5.96 7.50
C VAL A 230 -7.40 5.06 6.74
N ILE A 231 -7.19 4.85 5.45
CA ILE A 231 -8.00 3.92 4.64
C ILE A 231 -7.87 2.49 5.19
N LEU A 232 -6.65 2.02 5.46
CA LEU A 232 -6.42 0.68 6.02
C LEU A 232 -6.98 0.53 7.43
N LEU A 233 -6.92 1.57 8.25
CA LEU A 233 -7.53 1.58 9.58
C LEU A 233 -9.05 1.41 9.48
N GLY A 234 -9.69 2.18 8.61
CA GLY A 234 -11.13 2.05 8.36
C GLY A 234 -11.52 0.67 7.84
N ALA A 235 -10.77 0.15 6.86
CA ALA A 235 -10.95 -1.20 6.31
C ALA A 235 -10.75 -2.28 7.39
N GLY A 236 -9.75 -2.14 8.24
CA GLY A 236 -9.47 -3.06 9.34
C GLY A 236 -10.59 -3.12 10.38
N ILE A 237 -11.10 -1.96 10.77
CA ILE A 237 -12.27 -1.88 11.69
C ILE A 237 -13.51 -2.52 11.06
N MET A 238 -13.75 -2.28 9.77
CA MET A 238 -14.89 -2.86 9.07
C MET A 238 -14.74 -4.38 8.93
N ALA A 239 -13.56 -4.88 8.56
CA ALA A 239 -13.27 -6.30 8.46
C ALA A 239 -13.47 -7.01 9.81
N ALA A 240 -12.96 -6.44 10.91
CA ALA A 240 -13.12 -6.99 12.25
C ALA A 240 -14.58 -7.10 12.71
N ARG A 241 -15.47 -6.23 12.19
CA ARG A 241 -16.90 -6.19 12.57
C ARG A 241 -17.81 -6.98 11.65
N ARG A 242 -17.43 -7.17 10.37
CA ARG A 242 -18.29 -7.69 9.32
C ARG A 242 -17.92 -9.08 8.82
N VAL A 243 -16.67 -9.52 9.02
CA VAL A 243 -16.24 -10.88 8.68
C VAL A 243 -16.56 -11.80 9.86
N PRO A 244 -17.41 -12.83 9.70
CA PRO A 244 -17.80 -13.76 10.76
C PRO A 244 -16.59 -14.56 11.27
N ALA A 245 -16.65 -14.96 12.53
CA ALA A 245 -15.74 -15.99 13.07
C ALA A 245 -16.10 -17.36 12.44
N THR A 246 -15.12 -18.20 12.20
CA THR A 246 -15.24 -19.49 11.49
C THR A 246 -16.24 -20.48 12.16
N SER A 247 -16.60 -20.27 13.42
CA SER A 247 -17.51 -21.13 14.19
C SER A 247 -18.98 -21.02 13.77
N GLU A 248 -19.40 -19.91 13.17
CA GLU A 248 -20.80 -19.70 12.79
C GLU A 248 -21.15 -20.32 11.41
N MET A 249 -20.17 -20.64 10.59
CA MET A 249 -20.39 -21.19 9.25
C MET A 249 -20.73 -22.69 9.26
N SER A 250 -20.45 -23.40 10.36
CA SER A 250 -20.74 -24.84 10.50
C SER A 250 -22.17 -25.14 10.93
N GLU A 251 -22.86 -24.17 11.55
CA GLU A 251 -24.22 -24.33 12.06
C GLU A 251 -25.32 -23.99 11.04
N GLU A 252 -24.98 -23.19 10.02
CA GLU A 252 -25.96 -22.78 8.98
C GLU A 252 -26.10 -23.80 7.83
N THR A 253 -25.25 -24.85 7.81
CA THR A 253 -25.24 -25.92 6.80
C THR A 253 -25.66 -27.28 7.37
N ALA A 254 -26.10 -27.37 8.62
CA ALA A 254 -26.67 -28.54 9.25
C ALA A 254 -28.21 -28.43 9.34
#